data_359a96662ad708e4574349e8ae112889
#
_entry.id   359a96662ad708e4574349e8ae112889
#
_cell.length_a   1.000
_cell.length_b   1.000
_cell.length_c   1.000
_cell.angle_alpha   90.00
_cell.angle_beta   90.00
_cell.angle_gamma   90.00
#
_symmetry.space_group_name_H-M   'P 1'
#
loop_
_entity.id
_entity.type
_entity.pdbx_description
1 polymer ?
#
loop_
_entity_poly.entity_id
_entity_poly.type
_entity_poly.pdbx_seq_one_letter_code
_entity_poly.pdbx_strand_id
1 'polypeptide(L)'
;MSTELNEVNVAERTVRARKGLWIAIIIVFGWLAIGGVSGPVFSKISTVQENDNSAFLPESAESTLASKITVKFSDQSSDLLPTLILFVGELNPTTNPEAFGQLNTYAASLGSKILPESKQPLSKYFAPGAPLQAIPSADGKAALINVQLNSKIAAENIGEKPLLPMIIDFIRSDLEKEFAKAGVETHVTGAGGIFADLFGAFGSIDTKLLSTTLIVVAIILIVVYRSPILWVLPLFTAATALGFATMIVYYLAKANIIDLNGQTQGILDVLVLGAATDYALLLISRYREELHQHKSRFVAMSVALRGVVEPIIASGSTVIAGLMVLLLSDLSSNRGLGPVGSIGIACAMFAALTLLPSLLVLFGRWIFWPKKPRFDTEDEKLSGLWAKVGDWVDRKP
;
A
#
# COMPACT_ATOMS: atom_id res chain seq x y z
N MET A 1 26.88 54.42 -18.90
CA MET A 1 26.66 54.04 -17.48
C MET A 1 25.26 53.40 -17.24
N SER A 2 24.14 53.93 -17.73
CA SER A 2 22.82 53.31 -17.55
C SER A 2 22.60 52.03 -18.43
N THR A 3 23.21 51.99 -19.61
CA THR A 3 23.13 50.85 -20.54
C THR A 3 23.96 49.67 -20.07
N GLU A 4 25.16 49.88 -19.56
CA GLU A 4 26.05 48.87 -19.01
C GLU A 4 25.51 48.26 -17.72
N LEU A 5 24.89 49.07 -16.84
CA LEU A 5 24.19 48.55 -15.64
C LEU A 5 22.98 47.68 -16.00
N ASN A 6 22.31 47.95 -17.09
CA ASN A 6 21.19 47.15 -17.59
C ASN A 6 21.68 45.82 -18.17
N GLU A 7 22.78 45.83 -18.92
CA GLU A 7 23.40 44.62 -19.49
C GLU A 7 23.94 43.67 -18.40
N VAL A 8 24.63 44.23 -17.38
CA VAL A 8 25.11 43.47 -16.22
C VAL A 8 23.94 42.83 -15.44
N ASN A 9 22.85 43.58 -15.20
CA ASN A 9 21.65 43.09 -14.54
C ASN A 9 20.94 41.99 -15.36
N VAL A 10 20.94 42.10 -16.68
CA VAL A 10 20.35 41.07 -17.57
C VAL A 10 21.23 39.83 -17.60
N ALA A 11 22.56 39.96 -17.62
CA ALA A 11 23.50 38.85 -17.56
C ALA A 11 23.43 38.08 -16.24
N GLU A 12 23.40 38.77 -15.12
CA GLU A 12 23.23 38.14 -13.78
C GLU A 12 21.87 37.41 -13.65
N ARG A 13 20.79 37.98 -14.17
CA ARG A 13 19.47 37.36 -14.19
C ARG A 13 19.43 36.07 -15.04
N THR A 14 20.12 36.07 -16.20
CA THR A 14 20.23 34.90 -17.07
C THR A 14 21.08 33.81 -16.45
N VAL A 15 22.18 34.13 -15.78
CA VAL A 15 23.05 33.19 -15.06
C VAL A 15 22.31 32.55 -13.87
N ARG A 16 21.57 33.33 -13.08
CA ARG A 16 20.74 32.81 -11.98
C ARG A 16 19.62 31.89 -12.50
N ALA A 17 18.97 32.25 -13.60
CA ALA A 17 17.93 31.40 -14.22
C ALA A 17 18.51 30.08 -14.73
N ARG A 18 19.70 30.08 -15.37
CA ARG A 18 20.39 28.87 -15.80
C ARG A 18 20.78 27.97 -14.62
N LYS A 19 21.35 28.52 -13.56
CA LYS A 19 21.68 27.74 -12.35
C LYS A 19 20.43 27.09 -11.73
N GLY A 20 19.32 27.84 -11.61
CA GLY A 20 18.07 27.30 -11.09
C GLY A 20 17.51 26.15 -11.94
N LEU A 21 17.63 26.23 -13.27
CA LEU A 21 17.22 25.15 -14.17
C LEU A 21 18.04 23.88 -13.97
N TRP A 22 19.36 24.00 -13.89
CA TRP A 22 20.24 22.85 -13.67
C TRP A 22 19.97 22.17 -12.32
N ILE A 23 19.76 22.95 -11.26
CA ILE A 23 19.39 22.42 -9.93
C ILE A 23 18.08 21.64 -10.03
N ALA A 24 17.06 22.18 -10.66
CA ALA A 24 15.78 21.48 -10.84
C ALA A 24 15.94 20.17 -11.62
N ILE A 25 16.75 20.18 -12.69
CA ILE A 25 17.03 18.97 -13.49
C ILE A 25 17.75 17.91 -12.64
N ILE A 26 18.79 18.29 -11.89
CA ILE A 26 19.54 17.38 -11.03
C ILE A 26 18.63 16.74 -9.98
N ILE A 27 17.77 17.53 -9.34
CA ILE A 27 16.80 17.02 -8.34
C ILE A 27 15.84 16.01 -8.98
N VAL A 28 15.28 16.33 -10.15
CA VAL A 28 14.35 15.43 -10.85
C VAL A 28 15.05 14.14 -11.25
N PHE A 29 16.28 14.20 -11.79
CA PHE A 29 17.05 12.99 -12.11
C PHE A 29 17.40 12.17 -10.86
N GLY A 30 17.73 12.82 -9.74
CA GLY A 30 17.95 12.16 -8.47
C GLY A 30 16.70 11.38 -8.00
N TRP A 31 15.52 12.01 -8.07
CA TRP A 31 14.26 11.36 -7.74
C TRP A 31 13.87 10.25 -8.71
N LEU A 32 14.14 10.40 -10.01
CA LEU A 32 13.93 9.35 -10.99
C LEU A 32 14.85 8.14 -10.73
N ALA A 33 16.11 8.37 -10.32
CA ALA A 33 16.99 7.30 -9.90
C ALA A 33 16.48 6.57 -8.66
N ILE A 34 15.99 7.31 -7.64
CA ILE A 34 15.33 6.73 -6.46
C ILE A 34 14.11 5.90 -6.89
N GLY A 35 13.26 6.44 -7.78
CA GLY A 35 12.09 5.72 -8.31
C GLY A 35 12.46 4.44 -9.04
N GLY A 36 13.54 4.46 -9.83
CA GLY A 36 14.06 3.28 -10.54
C GLY A 36 14.55 2.18 -9.59
N VAL A 37 15.13 2.55 -8.45
CA VAL A 37 15.59 1.59 -7.42
C VAL A 37 14.43 1.12 -6.55
N SER A 38 13.48 1.99 -6.21
CA SER A 38 12.37 1.67 -5.32
C SER A 38 11.30 0.78 -5.97
N GLY A 39 11.12 0.84 -7.30
CA GLY A 39 10.15 0.03 -8.02
C GLY A 39 10.29 -1.48 -7.79
N PRO A 40 11.46 -2.08 -8.02
CA PRO A 40 11.70 -3.50 -7.71
C PRO A 40 11.61 -3.86 -6.23
N VAL A 41 11.84 -2.89 -5.32
CA VAL A 41 11.71 -3.11 -3.88
C VAL A 41 10.23 -3.15 -3.46
N PHE A 42 9.39 -2.36 -4.12
CA PHE A 42 7.95 -2.35 -3.85
C PHE A 42 7.31 -3.75 -4.00
N SER A 43 7.72 -4.52 -5.02
CA SER A 43 7.23 -5.89 -5.20
C SER A 43 7.76 -6.90 -4.15
N LYS A 44 8.84 -6.55 -3.44
CA LYS A 44 9.45 -7.43 -2.42
C LYS A 44 9.00 -7.13 -1.00
N ILE A 45 8.20 -6.09 -0.77
CA ILE A 45 7.83 -5.68 0.60
C ILE A 45 7.06 -6.77 1.35
N SER A 46 6.24 -7.55 0.63
CA SER A 46 5.50 -8.68 1.19
C SER A 46 6.41 -9.77 1.77
N THR A 47 7.68 -9.84 1.34
CA THR A 47 8.64 -10.84 1.86
C THR A 47 9.18 -10.53 3.25
N VAL A 48 8.97 -9.30 3.73
CA VAL A 48 9.41 -8.85 5.07
C VAL A 48 8.22 -8.53 5.98
N GLN A 49 6.99 -8.83 5.53
CA GLN A 49 5.79 -8.67 6.35
C GLN A 49 5.61 -9.87 7.27
N GLU A 50 5.30 -9.58 8.52
CA GLU A 50 4.85 -10.57 9.50
C GLU A 50 3.33 -10.43 9.66
N ASN A 51 2.58 -11.42 9.16
CA ASN A 51 1.12 -11.40 9.17
C ASN A 51 0.53 -12.51 10.05
N ASP A 52 1.33 -13.08 10.95
CA ASP A 52 0.85 -14.02 11.95
C ASP A 52 0.12 -13.29 13.12
N ASN A 53 -0.50 -14.07 14.00
CA ASN A 53 -1.23 -13.50 15.14
C ASN A 53 -0.33 -12.70 16.08
N SER A 54 0.98 -12.99 16.15
CA SER A 54 1.94 -12.27 17.01
C SER A 54 2.19 -10.85 16.53
N ALA A 55 2.05 -10.59 15.23
CA ALA A 55 2.19 -9.26 14.63
C ALA A 55 1.06 -8.28 15.03
N PHE A 56 -0.08 -8.82 15.49
CA PHE A 56 -1.25 -8.00 15.84
C PHE A 56 -1.48 -7.92 17.35
N LEU A 57 -1.16 -8.98 18.09
CA LEU A 57 -1.45 -9.11 19.51
C LEU A 57 -0.32 -8.53 20.38
N PRO A 58 -0.61 -8.18 21.65
CA PRO A 58 0.44 -7.86 22.62
C PRO A 58 1.41 -9.03 22.80
N GLU A 59 2.68 -8.74 23.03
CA GLU A 59 3.68 -9.77 23.36
C GLU A 59 3.34 -10.52 24.64
N SER A 60 2.60 -9.89 25.55
CA SER A 60 2.11 -10.44 26.83
C SER A 60 0.84 -11.27 26.71
N ALA A 61 0.19 -11.32 25.53
CA ALA A 61 -1.03 -12.10 25.35
C ALA A 61 -0.75 -13.59 25.60
N GLU A 62 -1.66 -14.27 26.31
CA GLU A 62 -1.53 -15.71 26.61
C GLU A 62 -1.34 -16.56 25.36
N SER A 63 -2.06 -16.24 24.27
CA SER A 63 -1.90 -16.92 22.99
C SER A 63 -0.52 -16.73 22.38
N THR A 64 0.08 -15.54 22.49
CA THR A 64 1.45 -15.26 22.03
C THR A 64 2.47 -16.03 22.87
N LEU A 65 2.29 -16.05 24.19
CA LEU A 65 3.15 -16.80 25.11
C LEU A 65 3.01 -18.31 24.88
N ALA A 66 1.79 -18.82 24.72
CA ALA A 66 1.52 -20.21 24.41
C ALA A 66 2.18 -20.63 23.08
N SER A 67 2.07 -19.80 22.03
CA SER A 67 2.71 -20.03 20.75
C SER A 67 4.24 -20.13 20.87
N LYS A 68 4.88 -19.18 21.60
CA LYS A 68 6.34 -19.21 21.86
C LYS A 68 6.79 -20.46 22.62
N ILE A 69 5.93 -20.98 23.51
CA ILE A 69 6.22 -22.22 24.25
C ILE A 69 6.04 -23.43 23.35
N THR A 70 4.93 -23.49 22.59
CA THR A 70 4.61 -24.60 21.68
C THR A 70 5.73 -24.84 20.67
N VAL A 71 6.33 -23.77 20.12
CA VAL A 71 7.47 -23.86 19.19
C VAL A 71 8.67 -24.59 19.82
N LYS A 72 8.89 -24.47 21.14
CA LYS A 72 10.00 -25.16 21.83
C LYS A 72 9.80 -26.66 22.02
N PHE A 73 8.53 -27.11 21.99
CA PHE A 73 8.18 -28.53 22.13
C PHE A 73 7.90 -29.20 20.77
N SER A 74 7.86 -28.44 19.69
CA SER A 74 7.50 -28.90 18.34
C SER A 74 8.74 -29.12 17.50
N ASP A 75 9.42 -30.26 17.69
CA ASP A 75 10.67 -30.60 16.95
C ASP A 75 10.48 -30.78 15.43
N GLN A 76 9.26 -30.98 14.92
CA GLN A 76 8.90 -31.02 13.49
C GLN A 76 7.43 -30.64 13.19
N SER A 77 6.57 -30.54 14.19
CA SER A 77 5.14 -30.25 14.00
C SER A 77 4.81 -28.78 13.83
N SER A 78 5.78 -27.89 14.04
CA SER A 78 5.61 -26.42 13.81
C SER A 78 5.45 -26.06 12.34
N ASP A 79 5.84 -26.96 11.43
CA ASP A 79 5.73 -26.76 9.99
C ASP A 79 4.40 -27.26 9.42
N LEU A 80 3.47 -27.72 10.28
CA LEU A 80 2.17 -28.22 9.88
C LEU A 80 1.10 -27.14 9.93
N LEU A 81 0.42 -26.93 8.82
CA LEU A 81 -0.71 -26.04 8.70
C LEU A 81 -1.97 -26.86 8.40
N PRO A 82 -2.78 -27.23 9.42
CA PRO A 82 -3.95 -28.07 9.22
C PRO A 82 -5.00 -27.32 8.42
N THR A 83 -5.38 -27.94 7.30
CA THR A 83 -6.42 -27.48 6.40
C THR A 83 -7.50 -28.54 6.37
N LEU A 84 -8.72 -28.15 6.72
CA LEU A 84 -9.83 -29.05 6.88
C LEU A 84 -10.81 -28.87 5.70
N ILE A 85 -11.07 -29.94 4.97
CA ILE A 85 -12.12 -29.98 3.94
C ILE A 85 -13.33 -30.67 4.56
N LEU A 86 -14.40 -29.91 4.78
CA LEU A 86 -15.65 -30.36 5.35
C LEU A 86 -16.66 -30.60 4.22
N PHE A 87 -17.31 -31.77 4.26
CA PHE A 87 -18.41 -32.14 3.42
C PHE A 87 -19.66 -32.30 4.30
N VAL A 88 -20.76 -31.69 3.89
CA VAL A 88 -22.03 -31.75 4.62
C VAL A 88 -23.08 -32.38 3.72
N GLY A 89 -23.71 -33.46 4.21
CA GLY A 89 -24.68 -34.27 3.46
C GLY A 89 -24.87 -35.64 4.09
N GLU A 90 -25.65 -36.51 3.47
CA GLU A 90 -25.82 -37.90 3.88
C GLU A 90 -24.60 -38.74 3.49
N LEU A 91 -23.61 -38.77 4.37
CA LEU A 91 -22.26 -39.31 4.12
C LEU A 91 -21.92 -40.49 5.05
N ASN A 92 -22.91 -41.22 5.50
CA ASN A 92 -22.70 -42.38 6.34
C ASN A 92 -22.16 -43.55 5.49
N PRO A 93 -20.97 -44.08 5.82
CA PRO A 93 -20.35 -45.16 5.03
C PRO A 93 -21.18 -46.48 4.98
N THR A 94 -22.11 -46.67 5.95
CA THR A 94 -22.96 -47.83 6.01
C THR A 94 -24.24 -47.69 5.17
N THR A 95 -24.87 -46.49 5.21
CA THR A 95 -26.14 -46.21 4.54
C THR A 95 -25.95 -45.65 3.13
N ASN A 96 -24.85 -44.92 2.89
CA ASN A 96 -24.52 -44.33 1.59
C ASN A 96 -23.04 -44.58 1.23
N PRO A 97 -22.63 -45.85 0.98
CA PRO A 97 -21.24 -46.21 0.71
C PRO A 97 -20.71 -45.59 -0.59
N GLU A 98 -21.59 -45.33 -1.56
CA GLU A 98 -21.21 -44.74 -2.85
C GLU A 98 -20.76 -43.30 -2.69
N ALA A 99 -21.53 -42.43 -2.02
CA ALA A 99 -21.17 -41.05 -1.75
C ALA A 99 -19.90 -40.98 -0.91
N PHE A 100 -19.76 -41.79 0.14
CA PHE A 100 -18.56 -41.83 0.96
C PHE A 100 -17.33 -42.36 0.17
N GLY A 101 -17.53 -43.31 -0.75
CA GLY A 101 -16.47 -43.78 -1.65
C GLY A 101 -15.95 -42.71 -2.60
N GLN A 102 -16.82 -41.82 -3.08
CA GLN A 102 -16.42 -40.65 -3.90
C GLN A 102 -15.52 -39.70 -3.12
N LEU A 103 -15.82 -39.47 -1.83
CA LEU A 103 -14.95 -38.61 -0.98
C LEU A 103 -13.55 -39.22 -0.80
N ASN A 104 -13.45 -40.52 -0.59
CA ASN A 104 -12.15 -41.18 -0.47
C ASN A 104 -11.38 -41.18 -1.79
N THR A 105 -12.07 -41.33 -2.92
CA THR A 105 -11.46 -41.23 -4.25
C THR A 105 -10.93 -39.80 -4.47
N TYR A 106 -11.71 -38.79 -4.09
CA TYR A 106 -11.28 -37.41 -4.14
C TYR A 106 -10.05 -37.17 -3.25
N ALA A 107 -10.08 -37.62 -2.00
CA ALA A 107 -8.96 -37.48 -1.06
C ALA A 107 -7.67 -38.09 -1.64
N ALA A 108 -7.76 -39.29 -2.21
CA ALA A 108 -6.63 -40.00 -2.83
C ALA A 108 -6.07 -39.24 -4.06
N SER A 109 -6.94 -38.59 -4.83
CA SER A 109 -6.57 -37.87 -6.05
C SER A 109 -6.02 -36.46 -5.78
N LEU A 110 -6.33 -35.87 -4.62
CA LEU A 110 -6.04 -34.44 -4.32
C LEU A 110 -4.56 -34.09 -4.46
N GLY A 111 -3.68 -34.98 -3.98
CA GLY A 111 -2.24 -34.75 -4.06
C GLY A 111 -1.68 -34.73 -5.48
N SER A 112 -2.33 -35.40 -6.43
CA SER A 112 -1.90 -35.45 -7.84
C SER A 112 -2.42 -34.29 -8.69
N LYS A 113 -3.39 -33.52 -8.19
CA LYS A 113 -3.94 -32.35 -8.90
C LYS A 113 -2.88 -31.25 -9.03
N ILE A 114 -2.81 -30.66 -10.21
CA ILE A 114 -1.79 -29.68 -10.56
C ILE A 114 -2.32 -28.28 -10.28
N LEU A 115 -1.59 -27.50 -9.49
CA LEU A 115 -1.87 -26.07 -9.28
C LEU A 115 -1.48 -25.29 -10.53
N PRO A 116 -2.42 -24.60 -11.22
CA PRO A 116 -2.18 -23.98 -12.52
C PRO A 116 -1.03 -22.97 -12.51
N GLU A 117 -0.93 -22.16 -11.45
CA GLU A 117 0.03 -21.07 -11.33
C GLU A 117 1.46 -21.57 -11.20
N SER A 118 1.68 -22.63 -10.46
CA SER A 118 3.02 -23.21 -10.23
C SER A 118 3.36 -24.36 -11.17
N LYS A 119 2.35 -24.94 -11.83
CA LYS A 119 2.46 -26.18 -12.63
C LYS A 119 3.03 -27.36 -11.83
N GLN A 120 2.84 -27.35 -10.51
CA GLN A 120 3.31 -28.39 -9.61
C GLN A 120 2.11 -29.15 -9.01
N PRO A 121 2.27 -30.44 -8.66
CA PRO A 121 1.24 -31.19 -7.97
C PRO A 121 1.06 -30.69 -6.54
N LEU A 122 -0.18 -30.74 -6.02
CA LEU A 122 -0.50 -30.30 -4.66
C LEU A 122 0.28 -31.06 -3.59
N SER A 123 0.64 -32.33 -3.85
CA SER A 123 1.47 -33.14 -2.93
C SER A 123 2.80 -32.50 -2.57
N LYS A 124 3.33 -31.61 -3.41
CA LYS A 124 4.55 -30.84 -3.12
C LYS A 124 4.39 -29.90 -1.92
N TYR A 125 3.16 -29.44 -1.68
CA TYR A 125 2.82 -28.48 -0.63
C TYR A 125 2.32 -29.15 0.64
N PHE A 126 2.12 -30.48 0.61
CA PHE A 126 1.67 -31.24 1.76
C PHE A 126 2.85 -31.61 2.65
N ALA A 127 2.57 -31.73 3.93
CA ALA A 127 3.52 -32.30 4.87
C ALA A 127 3.66 -33.82 4.62
N PRO A 128 4.88 -34.37 4.69
CA PRO A 128 5.09 -35.79 4.43
C PRO A 128 4.41 -36.67 5.48
N GLY A 129 3.81 -37.78 5.03
CA GLY A 129 3.31 -38.85 5.88
C GLY A 129 1.86 -38.71 6.38
N ALA A 130 1.12 -37.67 6.02
CA ALA A 130 -0.29 -37.55 6.40
C ALA A 130 -1.19 -38.35 5.40
N PRO A 131 -1.91 -39.38 5.85
CA PRO A 131 -2.86 -40.06 4.98
C PRO A 131 -4.06 -39.17 4.68
N LEU A 132 -4.36 -38.99 3.40
CA LEU A 132 -5.55 -38.26 2.98
C LEU A 132 -6.73 -39.26 2.89
N GLN A 133 -7.61 -39.24 3.88
CA GLN A 133 -8.83 -40.05 3.92
C GLN A 133 -9.98 -39.25 4.50
N ALA A 134 -11.17 -39.59 4.05
CA ALA A 134 -12.40 -39.05 4.59
C ALA A 134 -12.71 -39.68 5.95
N ILE A 135 -12.98 -38.87 6.95
CA ILE A 135 -13.37 -39.27 8.30
C ILE A 135 -14.85 -38.89 8.45
N PRO A 136 -15.76 -39.86 8.63
CA PRO A 136 -17.19 -39.57 8.78
C PRO A 136 -17.49 -39.02 10.18
N SER A 137 -18.50 -38.16 10.28
CA SER A 137 -19.07 -37.75 11.57
C SER A 137 -19.83 -38.89 12.21
N ALA A 138 -20.02 -38.85 13.53
CA ALA A 138 -20.73 -39.87 14.28
C ALA A 138 -22.19 -40.03 13.84
N ASP A 139 -22.83 -38.97 13.37
CA ASP A 139 -24.23 -38.94 12.90
C ASP A 139 -24.35 -39.23 11.40
N GLY A 140 -23.24 -39.42 10.68
CA GLY A 140 -23.22 -39.68 9.25
C GLY A 140 -23.64 -38.51 8.35
N LYS A 141 -23.84 -37.30 8.91
CA LYS A 141 -24.31 -36.12 8.16
C LYS A 141 -23.18 -35.23 7.66
N ALA A 142 -21.95 -35.58 8.01
CA ALA A 142 -20.76 -34.85 7.54
C ALA A 142 -19.58 -35.81 7.40
N ALA A 143 -18.57 -35.38 6.63
CA ALA A 143 -17.26 -36.03 6.58
C ALA A 143 -16.16 -34.95 6.50
N LEU A 144 -14.97 -35.32 6.97
CA LEU A 144 -13.83 -34.39 7.04
C LEU A 144 -12.63 -35.05 6.36
N ILE A 145 -11.92 -34.28 5.52
CA ILE A 145 -10.57 -34.63 5.07
C ILE A 145 -9.59 -33.63 5.72
N ASN A 146 -8.61 -34.18 6.44
CA ASN A 146 -7.55 -33.34 7.05
C ASN A 146 -6.32 -33.32 6.14
N VAL A 147 -6.08 -32.16 5.53
CA VAL A 147 -4.91 -31.92 4.68
C VAL A 147 -3.87 -31.16 5.50
N GLN A 148 -2.72 -31.73 5.72
CA GLN A 148 -1.62 -31.07 6.40
C GLN A 148 -0.75 -30.35 5.36
N LEU A 149 -0.83 -29.03 5.28
CA LEU A 149 0.06 -28.23 4.44
C LEU A 149 1.39 -27.99 5.18
N ASN A 150 2.48 -27.88 4.44
CA ASN A 150 3.75 -27.40 4.98
C ASN A 150 3.71 -25.88 5.09
N SER A 151 3.73 -25.35 6.31
CA SER A 151 3.58 -23.91 6.58
C SER A 151 4.70 -23.07 5.96
N LYS A 152 5.94 -23.59 5.91
CA LYS A 152 7.08 -22.89 5.30
C LYS A 152 6.89 -22.74 3.79
N ILE A 153 6.50 -23.83 3.12
CA ILE A 153 6.25 -23.82 1.67
C ILE A 153 4.99 -22.99 1.36
N ALA A 154 3.94 -23.13 2.17
CA ALA A 154 2.70 -22.39 1.99
C ALA A 154 2.86 -20.88 2.21
N ALA A 155 3.86 -20.44 2.98
CA ALA A 155 4.20 -19.03 3.19
C ALA A 155 5.01 -18.41 2.03
N GLU A 156 5.45 -19.22 1.05
CA GLU A 156 6.16 -18.71 -0.12
C GLU A 156 5.22 -17.93 -1.06
N ASN A 157 5.82 -17.11 -1.91
CA ASN A 157 5.11 -16.39 -2.96
C ASN A 157 5.45 -16.96 -4.33
N ILE A 158 4.44 -17.05 -5.21
CA ILE A 158 4.64 -17.29 -6.64
C ILE A 158 4.51 -15.94 -7.37
N GLY A 159 5.64 -15.38 -7.78
CA GLY A 159 5.68 -14.00 -8.27
C GLY A 159 5.32 -13.02 -7.16
N GLU A 160 4.27 -12.23 -7.35
CA GLU A 160 3.79 -11.24 -6.37
C GLU A 160 2.63 -11.75 -5.50
N LYS A 161 2.18 -12.98 -5.70
CA LYS A 161 1.00 -13.52 -5.01
C LYS A 161 1.38 -14.57 -3.97
N PRO A 162 0.77 -14.54 -2.78
CA PRO A 162 1.00 -15.55 -1.76
C PRO A 162 0.45 -16.92 -2.20
N LEU A 163 1.23 -17.96 -1.97
CA LEU A 163 0.93 -19.30 -2.41
C LEU A 163 -0.26 -19.93 -1.68
N LEU A 164 -0.38 -19.69 -0.36
CA LEU A 164 -1.43 -20.30 0.46
C LEU A 164 -2.86 -19.99 -0.03
N PRO A 165 -3.24 -18.73 -0.29
CA PRO A 165 -4.56 -18.42 -0.89
C PRO A 165 -4.77 -19.14 -2.23
N MET A 166 -3.75 -19.22 -3.08
CA MET A 166 -3.87 -19.91 -4.37
C MET A 166 -4.18 -21.38 -4.22
N ILE A 167 -3.51 -22.07 -3.27
CA ILE A 167 -3.79 -23.49 -2.97
C ILE A 167 -5.23 -23.65 -2.48
N ILE A 168 -5.66 -22.82 -1.54
CA ILE A 168 -7.00 -22.93 -0.95
C ILE A 168 -8.09 -22.59 -1.96
N ASP A 169 -7.93 -21.55 -2.75
CA ASP A 169 -8.89 -21.16 -3.79
C ASP A 169 -8.96 -22.20 -4.90
N PHE A 170 -7.83 -22.83 -5.26
CA PHE A 170 -7.82 -23.96 -6.16
C PHE A 170 -8.63 -25.14 -5.60
N ILE A 171 -8.39 -25.53 -4.33
CA ILE A 171 -9.13 -26.63 -3.69
C ILE A 171 -10.63 -26.29 -3.63
N ARG A 172 -11.02 -25.07 -3.26
CA ARG A 172 -12.43 -24.63 -3.24
C ARG A 172 -13.08 -24.74 -4.62
N SER A 173 -12.42 -24.22 -5.65
CA SER A 173 -12.96 -24.24 -7.02
C SER A 173 -13.04 -25.66 -7.61
N ASP A 174 -12.13 -26.52 -7.20
CA ASP A 174 -12.10 -27.91 -7.62
C ASP A 174 -13.20 -28.72 -6.94
N LEU A 175 -13.41 -28.53 -5.64
CA LEU A 175 -14.52 -29.12 -4.87
C LEU A 175 -15.88 -28.71 -5.44
N GLU A 176 -16.05 -27.41 -5.73
CA GLU A 176 -17.29 -26.91 -6.32
C GLU A 176 -17.60 -27.58 -7.65
N LYS A 177 -16.59 -27.80 -8.51
CA LYS A 177 -16.76 -28.50 -9.80
C LYS A 177 -17.09 -29.97 -9.63
N GLU A 178 -16.40 -30.66 -8.73
CA GLU A 178 -16.51 -32.11 -8.54
C GLU A 178 -17.85 -32.48 -7.86
N PHE A 179 -18.26 -31.68 -6.85
CA PHE A 179 -19.43 -31.98 -6.03
C PHE A 179 -20.69 -31.15 -6.35
N ALA A 180 -20.64 -30.26 -7.35
CA ALA A 180 -21.79 -29.42 -7.75
C ALA A 180 -23.11 -30.18 -7.98
N LYS A 181 -23.03 -31.45 -8.42
CA LYS A 181 -24.19 -32.29 -8.75
C LYS A 181 -24.49 -33.34 -7.68
N ALA A 182 -23.64 -33.46 -6.66
CA ALA A 182 -23.74 -34.54 -5.67
C ALA A 182 -24.67 -34.20 -4.49
N GLY A 183 -25.19 -32.98 -4.41
CA GLY A 183 -26.03 -32.53 -3.28
C GLY A 183 -25.26 -32.45 -1.96
N VAL A 184 -23.93 -32.37 -2.03
CA VAL A 184 -23.02 -32.28 -0.88
C VAL A 184 -22.47 -30.85 -0.84
N GLU A 185 -22.65 -30.16 0.30
CA GLU A 185 -22.07 -28.86 0.53
C GLU A 185 -20.61 -29.00 0.98
N THR A 186 -19.72 -28.19 0.43
CA THR A 186 -18.28 -28.31 0.69
C THR A 186 -17.71 -27.02 1.24
N HIS A 187 -16.87 -27.12 2.27
CA HIS A 187 -16.19 -25.99 2.88
C HIS A 187 -14.71 -26.31 3.12
N VAL A 188 -13.85 -25.32 2.89
CA VAL A 188 -12.43 -25.43 3.23
C VAL A 188 -12.14 -24.49 4.39
N THR A 189 -11.73 -25.03 5.52
CA THR A 189 -11.52 -24.34 6.79
C THR A 189 -10.24 -24.84 7.51
N GLY A 190 -10.15 -24.69 8.81
CA GLY A 190 -8.95 -24.98 9.57
C GLY A 190 -7.96 -23.82 9.51
N ALA A 191 -6.78 -23.96 10.10
CA ALA A 191 -5.78 -22.89 10.11
C ALA A 191 -5.39 -22.46 8.70
N GLY A 192 -5.20 -23.42 7.77
CA GLY A 192 -4.87 -23.13 6.37
C GLY A 192 -5.94 -22.33 5.65
N GLY A 193 -7.23 -22.69 5.82
CA GLY A 193 -8.36 -21.95 5.24
C GLY A 193 -8.48 -20.54 5.81
N ILE A 194 -8.41 -20.39 7.14
CA ILE A 194 -8.52 -19.11 7.83
C ILE A 194 -7.37 -18.17 7.42
N PHE A 195 -6.12 -18.67 7.42
CA PHE A 195 -4.99 -17.85 6.98
C PHE A 195 -5.05 -17.49 5.51
N ALA A 196 -5.51 -18.40 4.64
CA ALA A 196 -5.70 -18.07 3.22
C ALA A 196 -6.72 -16.94 3.03
N ASP A 197 -7.86 -16.98 3.75
CA ASP A 197 -8.86 -15.92 3.70
C ASP A 197 -8.32 -14.59 4.26
N LEU A 198 -7.54 -14.66 5.34
CA LEU A 198 -6.87 -13.49 5.92
C LEU A 198 -5.88 -12.86 4.93
N PHE A 199 -4.96 -13.66 4.36
CA PHE A 199 -4.01 -13.19 3.35
C PHE A 199 -4.70 -12.70 2.07
N GLY A 200 -5.75 -13.41 1.62
CA GLY A 200 -6.55 -12.99 0.48
C GLY A 200 -7.28 -11.66 0.71
N ALA A 201 -7.83 -11.49 1.92
CA ALA A 201 -8.46 -10.24 2.34
C ALA A 201 -7.44 -9.08 2.35
N PHE A 202 -6.31 -9.25 3.00
CA PHE A 202 -5.27 -8.20 3.06
C PHE A 202 -4.67 -7.90 1.69
N GLY A 203 -4.27 -8.89 0.90
CA GLY A 203 -3.70 -8.68 -0.43
C GLY A 203 -4.69 -8.06 -1.44
N SER A 204 -5.98 -8.34 -1.31
CA SER A 204 -7.02 -7.72 -2.14
C SER A 204 -7.38 -6.30 -1.67
N ILE A 205 -7.28 -6.03 -0.37
CA ILE A 205 -7.52 -4.71 0.22
C ILE A 205 -6.45 -3.75 -0.27
N ASP A 206 -5.16 -4.11 -0.23
CA ASP A 206 -4.07 -3.22 -0.60
C ASP A 206 -4.20 -2.73 -2.04
N THR A 207 -4.40 -3.63 -3.00
CA THR A 207 -4.55 -3.23 -4.41
C THR A 207 -5.83 -2.44 -4.69
N LYS A 208 -6.96 -2.87 -4.13
CA LYS A 208 -8.25 -2.18 -4.29
C LYS A 208 -8.24 -0.83 -3.57
N LEU A 209 -7.71 -0.79 -2.36
CA LEU A 209 -7.61 0.42 -1.56
C LEU A 209 -6.72 1.45 -2.25
N LEU A 210 -5.52 1.04 -2.69
CA LEU A 210 -4.57 1.91 -3.38
C LEU A 210 -5.15 2.45 -4.69
N SER A 211 -5.76 1.59 -5.52
CA SER A 211 -6.37 2.01 -6.79
C SER A 211 -7.57 2.94 -6.58
N THR A 212 -8.42 2.64 -5.61
CA THR A 212 -9.56 3.50 -5.26
C THR A 212 -9.08 4.85 -4.76
N THR A 213 -8.11 4.88 -3.86
CA THR A 213 -7.50 6.11 -3.34
C THR A 213 -6.90 6.93 -4.48
N LEU A 214 -6.15 6.30 -5.38
CA LEU A 214 -5.54 6.97 -6.53
C LEU A 214 -6.60 7.62 -7.44
N ILE A 215 -7.69 6.90 -7.73
CA ILE A 215 -8.80 7.40 -8.56
C ILE A 215 -9.50 8.57 -7.87
N VAL A 216 -9.83 8.44 -6.58
CA VAL A 216 -10.51 9.49 -5.82
C VAL A 216 -9.64 10.75 -5.74
N VAL A 217 -8.36 10.59 -5.41
CA VAL A 217 -7.40 11.70 -5.36
C VAL A 217 -7.25 12.36 -6.74
N ALA A 218 -7.14 11.57 -7.81
CA ALA A 218 -7.08 12.11 -9.18
C ALA A 218 -8.31 12.95 -9.52
N ILE A 219 -9.52 12.47 -9.22
CA ILE A 219 -10.77 13.19 -9.45
C ILE A 219 -10.77 14.51 -8.65
N ILE A 220 -10.43 14.47 -7.37
CA ILE A 220 -10.35 15.67 -6.52
C ILE A 220 -9.38 16.69 -7.11
N LEU A 221 -8.18 16.25 -7.47
CA LEU A 221 -7.16 17.14 -8.05
C LEU A 221 -7.61 17.75 -9.39
N ILE A 222 -8.27 16.99 -10.26
CA ILE A 222 -8.81 17.51 -11.53
C ILE A 222 -9.87 18.59 -11.27
N VAL A 223 -10.77 18.35 -10.33
CA VAL A 223 -11.84 19.28 -9.98
C VAL A 223 -11.27 20.56 -9.35
N VAL A 224 -10.33 20.41 -8.41
CA VAL A 224 -9.72 21.55 -7.67
C VAL A 224 -8.85 22.39 -8.60
N TYR A 225 -7.96 21.77 -9.35
CA TYR A 225 -7.03 22.51 -10.22
C TYR A 225 -7.67 23.03 -11.51
N ARG A 226 -8.79 22.43 -11.92
CA ARG A 226 -9.46 22.77 -13.21
C ARG A 226 -8.49 22.76 -14.40
N SER A 227 -7.50 21.88 -14.34
CA SER A 227 -6.47 21.67 -15.36
C SER A 227 -6.35 20.18 -15.67
N PRO A 228 -6.45 19.77 -16.94
CA PRO A 228 -6.40 18.36 -17.33
C PRO A 228 -4.99 17.76 -17.21
N ILE A 229 -3.97 18.55 -16.94
CA ILE A 229 -2.56 18.10 -16.91
C ILE A 229 -1.95 18.28 -15.52
N LEU A 230 -2.33 19.31 -14.78
CA LEU A 230 -1.68 19.69 -13.54
C LEU A 230 -1.77 18.60 -12.45
N TRP A 231 -2.86 17.83 -12.42
CA TRP A 231 -3.06 16.75 -11.44
C TRP A 231 -2.02 15.63 -11.51
N VAL A 232 -1.38 15.46 -12.67
CA VAL A 232 -0.35 14.43 -12.87
C VAL A 232 0.88 14.70 -12.00
N LEU A 233 1.28 15.97 -11.80
CA LEU A 233 2.48 16.30 -11.04
C LEU A 233 2.39 15.94 -9.54
N PRO A 234 1.31 16.31 -8.82
CA PRO A 234 1.10 15.84 -7.46
C PRO A 234 1.08 14.32 -7.33
N LEU A 235 0.37 13.63 -8.21
CA LEU A 235 0.30 12.17 -8.17
C LEU A 235 1.65 11.51 -8.46
N PHE A 236 2.39 12.03 -9.43
CA PHE A 236 3.75 11.55 -9.70
C PHE A 236 4.67 11.78 -8.49
N THR A 237 4.56 12.95 -7.85
CA THR A 237 5.32 13.26 -6.62
C THR A 237 4.92 12.32 -5.48
N ALA A 238 3.62 12.06 -5.30
CA ALA A 238 3.12 11.16 -4.28
C ALA A 238 3.56 9.70 -4.52
N ALA A 239 3.49 9.22 -5.77
CA ALA A 239 3.94 7.88 -6.14
C ALA A 239 5.45 7.67 -5.90
N THR A 240 6.27 8.67 -6.25
CA THR A 240 7.71 8.61 -6.00
C THR A 240 8.05 8.71 -4.51
N ALA A 241 7.30 9.51 -3.74
CA ALA A 241 7.42 9.60 -2.29
C ALA A 241 7.07 8.27 -1.63
N LEU A 242 5.98 7.62 -2.08
CA LEU A 242 5.56 6.31 -1.62
C LEU A 242 6.62 5.25 -1.92
N GLY A 243 7.14 5.19 -3.15
CA GLY A 243 8.21 4.26 -3.50
C GLY A 243 9.46 4.44 -2.62
N PHE A 244 9.84 5.69 -2.35
CA PHE A 244 10.97 5.99 -1.46
C PHE A 244 10.71 5.59 -0.01
N ALA A 245 9.51 5.87 0.52
CA ALA A 245 9.10 5.45 1.86
C ALA A 245 9.11 3.93 2.00
N THR A 246 8.50 3.22 1.04
CA THR A 246 8.46 1.76 0.99
C THR A 246 9.86 1.15 0.94
N MET A 247 10.78 1.76 0.20
CA MET A 247 12.17 1.31 0.13
C MET A 247 12.85 1.44 1.51
N ILE A 248 12.69 2.56 2.21
CA ILE A 248 13.27 2.74 3.56
C ILE A 248 12.66 1.72 4.53
N VAL A 249 11.33 1.60 4.54
CA VAL A 249 10.60 0.65 5.39
C VAL A 249 11.04 -0.79 5.13
N TYR A 250 11.19 -1.19 3.86
CA TYR A 250 11.68 -2.52 3.49
C TYR A 250 13.05 -2.83 4.09
N TYR A 251 14.01 -1.92 3.96
CA TYR A 251 15.36 -2.17 4.49
C TYR A 251 15.40 -2.16 6.02
N LEU A 252 14.58 -1.34 6.68
CA LEU A 252 14.48 -1.33 8.15
C LEU A 252 13.78 -2.59 8.66
N ALA A 253 12.71 -3.04 8.03
CA ALA A 253 12.04 -4.30 8.36
C ALA A 253 12.96 -5.50 8.12
N LYS A 254 13.68 -5.53 6.99
CA LYS A 254 14.67 -6.58 6.71
C LYS A 254 15.81 -6.63 7.72
N ALA A 255 16.14 -5.51 8.33
CA ALA A 255 17.14 -5.40 9.40
C ALA A 255 16.56 -5.71 10.81
N ASN A 256 15.28 -6.09 10.91
CA ASN A 256 14.54 -6.30 12.16
C ASN A 256 14.56 -5.08 13.10
N ILE A 257 14.55 -3.86 12.53
CA ILE A 257 14.51 -2.60 13.29
C ILE A 257 13.06 -2.17 13.53
N ILE A 258 12.17 -2.47 12.58
CA ILE A 258 10.74 -2.18 12.65
C ILE A 258 9.93 -3.39 12.24
N ASP A 259 8.76 -3.57 12.87
CA ASP A 259 7.80 -4.60 12.52
C ASP A 259 6.87 -4.07 11.43
N LEU A 260 6.67 -4.87 10.39
CA LEU A 260 5.80 -4.53 9.27
C LEU A 260 4.79 -5.64 9.04
N ASN A 261 3.52 -5.28 8.99
CA ASN A 261 2.44 -6.15 8.57
C ASN A 261 1.64 -5.53 7.41
N GLY A 262 0.79 -6.32 6.75
CA GLY A 262 0.00 -5.85 5.61
C GLY A 262 -0.90 -4.67 5.95
N GLN A 263 -1.53 -4.65 7.14
CA GLN A 263 -2.35 -3.53 7.59
C GLN A 263 -1.55 -2.23 7.69
N THR A 264 -0.37 -2.28 8.31
CA THR A 264 0.52 -1.12 8.46
C THR A 264 0.98 -0.59 7.10
N GLN A 265 1.25 -1.50 6.14
CA GLN A 265 1.59 -1.10 4.78
C GLN A 265 0.42 -0.41 4.08
N GLY A 266 -0.79 -0.98 4.11
CA GLY A 266 -1.96 -0.37 3.49
C GLY A 266 -2.25 1.03 4.04
N ILE A 267 -2.05 1.25 5.36
CA ILE A 267 -2.16 2.57 5.98
C ILE A 267 -1.06 3.51 5.49
N LEU A 268 0.20 3.03 5.38
CA LEU A 268 1.31 3.81 4.83
C LEU A 268 1.00 4.32 3.43
N ASP A 269 0.49 3.45 2.56
CA ASP A 269 0.19 3.78 1.17
C ASP A 269 -0.82 4.92 1.04
N VAL A 270 -1.93 4.84 1.78
CA VAL A 270 -2.97 5.88 1.79
C VAL A 270 -2.47 7.16 2.45
N LEU A 271 -1.74 7.04 3.55
CA LEU A 271 -1.22 8.18 4.32
C LEU A 271 -0.23 9.01 3.49
N VAL A 272 0.70 8.36 2.80
CA VAL A 272 1.70 9.03 1.95
C VAL A 272 1.04 9.71 0.76
N LEU A 273 0.11 9.00 0.07
CA LEU A 273 -0.63 9.58 -1.06
C LEU A 273 -1.44 10.80 -0.62
N GLY A 274 -2.15 10.71 0.50
CA GLY A 274 -2.94 11.82 1.06
C GLY A 274 -2.05 13.00 1.42
N ALA A 275 -1.05 12.81 2.27
CA ALA A 275 -0.16 13.88 2.73
C ALA A 275 0.61 14.55 1.58
N ALA A 276 1.18 13.77 0.65
CA ALA A 276 1.91 14.33 -0.48
C ALA A 276 1.02 15.19 -1.39
N THR A 277 -0.24 14.79 -1.58
CA THR A 277 -1.21 15.56 -2.39
C THR A 277 -1.69 16.82 -1.68
N ASP A 278 -1.87 16.79 -0.35
CA ASP A 278 -2.22 17.98 0.44
C ASP A 278 -1.09 19.01 0.44
N TYR A 279 0.15 18.59 0.63
CA TYR A 279 1.32 19.48 0.52
C TYR A 279 1.47 20.03 -0.89
N ALA A 280 1.15 19.24 -1.91
CA ALA A 280 1.17 19.68 -3.29
C ALA A 280 0.10 20.75 -3.56
N LEU A 281 -1.12 20.58 -3.02
CA LEU A 281 -2.19 21.58 -3.12
C LEU A 281 -1.74 22.92 -2.55
N LEU A 282 -1.12 22.92 -1.38
CA LEU A 282 -0.64 24.12 -0.71
C LEU A 282 0.44 24.83 -1.56
N LEU A 283 1.46 24.10 -2.04
CA LEU A 283 2.53 24.67 -2.84
C LEU A 283 2.04 25.17 -4.21
N ILE A 284 1.20 24.41 -4.89
CA ILE A 284 0.71 24.78 -6.23
C ILE A 284 -0.18 26.01 -6.17
N SER A 285 -1.05 26.13 -5.17
CA SER A 285 -1.90 27.31 -4.99
C SER A 285 -1.04 28.56 -4.76
N ARG A 286 -0.06 28.47 -3.86
CA ARG A 286 0.86 29.60 -3.60
C ARG A 286 1.73 29.93 -4.81
N TYR A 287 2.26 28.92 -5.51
CA TYR A 287 3.04 29.15 -6.72
C TYR A 287 2.24 29.84 -7.82
N ARG A 288 0.97 29.44 -8.00
CA ARG A 288 0.07 30.08 -8.96
C ARG A 288 -0.15 31.56 -8.65
N GLU A 289 -0.35 31.91 -7.39
CA GLU A 289 -0.48 33.30 -6.92
C GLU A 289 0.79 34.11 -7.22
N GLU A 290 1.97 33.57 -6.86
CA GLU A 290 3.25 34.23 -7.10
C GLU A 290 3.60 34.38 -8.58
N LEU A 291 3.06 33.53 -9.46
CA LEU A 291 3.22 33.69 -10.91
C LEU A 291 2.50 34.90 -11.47
N HIS A 292 1.48 35.42 -10.81
CA HIS A 292 0.83 36.70 -11.19
C HIS A 292 1.70 37.90 -10.81
N GLN A 293 2.44 37.82 -9.70
CA GLN A 293 3.27 38.91 -9.17
C GLN A 293 4.69 38.91 -9.76
N HIS A 294 5.20 37.78 -10.21
CA HIS A 294 6.58 37.62 -10.63
C HIS A 294 6.69 37.15 -12.10
N LYS A 295 7.43 37.88 -12.94
CA LYS A 295 7.69 37.49 -14.34
C LYS A 295 8.53 36.20 -14.44
N SER A 296 9.50 36.04 -13.54
CA SER A 296 10.39 34.86 -13.49
C SER A 296 9.75 33.72 -12.70
N ARG A 297 9.59 32.54 -13.33
CA ARG A 297 9.10 31.30 -12.67
C ARG A 297 9.98 30.86 -11.51
N PHE A 298 11.28 31.13 -11.55
CA PHE A 298 12.22 30.78 -10.49
C PHE A 298 12.03 31.67 -9.25
N VAL A 299 11.82 32.98 -9.45
CA VAL A 299 11.55 33.91 -8.35
C VAL A 299 10.20 33.57 -7.72
N ALA A 300 9.16 33.40 -8.53
CA ALA A 300 7.83 32.99 -8.06
C ALA A 300 7.90 31.70 -7.21
N MET A 301 8.65 30.68 -7.66
CA MET A 301 8.81 29.45 -6.90
C MET A 301 9.58 29.67 -5.61
N SER A 302 10.65 30.47 -5.63
CA SER A 302 11.42 30.75 -4.40
C SER A 302 10.61 31.46 -3.33
N VAL A 303 9.73 32.37 -3.73
CA VAL A 303 8.82 33.06 -2.80
C VAL A 303 7.72 32.13 -2.31
N ALA A 304 7.09 31.39 -3.23
CA ALA A 304 6.07 30.41 -2.89
C ALA A 304 6.60 29.37 -1.90
N LEU A 305 7.78 28.80 -2.17
CA LEU A 305 8.37 27.77 -1.33
C LEU A 305 8.66 28.30 0.09
N ARG A 306 9.19 29.50 0.22
CA ARG A 306 9.41 30.12 1.54
C ARG A 306 8.12 30.31 2.32
N GLY A 307 7.01 30.62 1.63
CA GLY A 307 5.71 30.81 2.27
C GLY A 307 5.03 29.50 2.72
N VAL A 308 5.41 28.34 2.15
CA VAL A 308 4.76 27.06 2.46
C VAL A 308 5.63 26.08 3.25
N VAL A 309 6.95 26.29 3.31
CA VAL A 309 7.87 25.38 4.04
C VAL A 309 7.48 25.29 5.52
N GLU A 310 7.24 26.41 6.18
CA GLU A 310 6.90 26.43 7.60
C GLU A 310 5.56 25.72 7.89
N PRO A 311 4.43 26.01 7.21
CA PRO A 311 3.20 25.26 7.38
C PRO A 311 3.33 23.76 7.09
N ILE A 312 4.07 23.36 6.05
CA ILE A 312 4.27 21.94 5.71
C ILE A 312 5.06 21.23 6.80
N ILE A 313 6.17 21.82 7.26
CA ILE A 313 6.98 21.23 8.33
C ILE A 313 6.21 21.16 9.63
N ALA A 314 5.49 22.21 10.01
CA ALA A 314 4.70 22.23 11.24
C ALA A 314 3.60 21.15 11.21
N SER A 315 2.83 21.08 10.12
CA SER A 315 1.79 20.05 9.94
C SER A 315 2.38 18.66 9.98
N GLY A 316 3.39 18.38 9.15
CA GLY A 316 4.00 17.05 9.06
C GLY A 316 4.67 16.62 10.38
N SER A 317 5.34 17.53 11.07
CA SER A 317 5.94 17.25 12.39
C SER A 317 4.89 16.91 13.44
N THR A 318 3.72 17.57 13.41
CA THR A 318 2.61 17.26 14.32
C THR A 318 2.06 15.85 14.04
N VAL A 319 1.89 15.47 12.77
CA VAL A 319 1.45 14.13 12.40
C VAL A 319 2.49 13.08 12.81
N ILE A 320 3.77 13.32 12.54
CA ILE A 320 4.86 12.43 12.97
C ILE A 320 4.85 12.27 14.50
N ALA A 321 4.75 13.37 15.25
CA ALA A 321 4.69 13.30 16.71
C ALA A 321 3.48 12.49 17.20
N GLY A 322 2.30 12.68 16.58
CA GLY A 322 1.10 11.90 16.90
C GLY A 322 1.26 10.41 16.59
N LEU A 323 1.88 10.07 15.44
CA LEU A 323 2.16 8.68 15.07
C LEU A 323 3.19 8.03 16.02
N MET A 324 4.21 8.76 16.43
CA MET A 324 5.23 8.23 17.36
C MET A 324 4.66 7.93 18.76
N VAL A 325 3.54 8.54 19.15
CA VAL A 325 2.84 8.17 20.40
C VAL A 325 2.32 6.72 20.34
N LEU A 326 2.05 6.17 19.15
CA LEU A 326 1.64 4.78 18.98
C LEU A 326 2.69 3.77 19.46
N LEU A 327 3.96 4.17 19.59
CA LEU A 327 5.01 3.32 20.22
C LEU A 327 4.68 2.95 21.67
N LEU A 328 3.83 3.72 22.34
CA LEU A 328 3.38 3.45 23.71
C LEU A 328 2.20 2.45 23.77
N SER A 329 1.70 2.01 22.61
CA SER A 329 0.59 1.04 22.55
C SER A 329 1.03 -0.36 22.96
N ASP A 330 0.15 -1.09 23.65
CA ASP A 330 0.38 -2.51 23.95
C ASP A 330 0.20 -3.41 22.73
N LEU A 331 -0.55 -2.96 21.69
CA LEU A 331 -0.77 -3.71 20.48
C LEU A 331 0.43 -3.59 19.53
N SER A 332 1.01 -4.73 19.11
CA SER A 332 2.17 -4.78 18.21
C SER A 332 1.88 -4.08 16.87
N SER A 333 0.67 -4.26 16.31
CA SER A 333 0.27 -3.58 15.05
C SER A 333 0.30 -2.05 15.17
N ASN A 334 -0.13 -1.49 16.30
CA ASN A 334 -0.08 -0.05 16.52
C ASN A 334 1.38 0.44 16.70
N ARG A 335 2.20 -0.31 17.45
CA ARG A 335 3.63 0.03 17.64
C ARG A 335 4.38 0.05 16.33
N GLY A 336 4.12 -0.89 15.42
CA GLY A 336 4.72 -0.91 14.08
C GLY A 336 4.27 0.26 13.20
N LEU A 337 3.00 0.69 13.33
CA LEU A 337 2.44 1.80 12.54
C LEU A 337 3.13 3.16 12.85
N GLY A 338 3.53 3.39 14.08
CA GLY A 338 4.17 4.66 14.50
C GLY A 338 5.39 5.02 13.64
N PRO A 339 6.46 4.21 13.64
CA PRO A 339 7.66 4.45 12.83
C PRO A 339 7.38 4.42 11.34
N VAL A 340 6.62 3.43 10.85
CA VAL A 340 6.33 3.25 9.42
C VAL A 340 5.57 4.46 8.86
N GLY A 341 4.51 4.90 9.53
CA GLY A 341 3.76 6.09 9.12
C GLY A 341 4.58 7.38 9.20
N SER A 342 5.43 7.51 10.23
CA SER A 342 6.33 8.66 10.40
C SER A 342 7.34 8.78 9.26
N ILE A 343 7.93 7.66 8.83
CA ILE A 343 8.81 7.60 7.65
C ILE A 343 8.03 8.03 6.39
N GLY A 344 6.79 7.54 6.24
CA GLY A 344 5.93 7.90 5.12
C GLY A 344 5.69 9.41 5.02
N ILE A 345 5.28 10.05 6.13
CA ILE A 345 5.07 11.50 6.19
C ILE A 345 6.35 12.28 5.91
N ALA A 346 7.49 11.87 6.48
CA ALA A 346 8.77 12.52 6.23
C ALA A 346 9.17 12.45 4.74
N CYS A 347 8.97 11.30 4.09
CA CYS A 347 9.22 11.13 2.65
C CYS A 347 8.26 11.98 1.81
N ALA A 348 6.98 12.07 2.19
CA ALA A 348 6.00 12.91 1.52
C ALA A 348 6.38 14.40 1.59
N MET A 349 6.75 14.89 2.78
CA MET A 349 7.25 16.25 2.96
C MET A 349 8.51 16.51 2.12
N PHE A 350 9.47 15.60 2.15
CA PHE A 350 10.72 15.75 1.40
C PHE A 350 10.47 15.81 -0.11
N ALA A 351 9.60 14.94 -0.64
CA ALA A 351 9.23 14.97 -2.06
C ALA A 351 8.46 16.26 -2.43
N ALA A 352 7.52 16.70 -1.60
CA ALA A 352 6.74 17.91 -1.83
C ALA A 352 7.60 19.18 -1.80
N LEU A 353 8.67 19.21 -1.01
CA LEU A 353 9.57 20.37 -0.88
C LEU A 353 10.75 20.35 -1.87
N THR A 354 11.02 19.22 -2.53
CA THR A 354 12.16 19.09 -3.44
C THR A 354 11.75 18.71 -4.88
N LEU A 355 11.07 17.60 -5.06
CA LEU A 355 10.66 17.12 -6.37
C LEU A 355 9.60 18.02 -7.00
N LEU A 356 8.52 18.27 -6.29
CA LEU A 356 7.38 19.02 -6.81
C LEU A 356 7.76 20.46 -7.26
N PRO A 357 8.50 21.28 -6.48
CA PRO A 357 8.93 22.58 -6.93
C PRO A 357 9.81 22.52 -8.18
N SER A 358 10.67 21.49 -8.26
CA SER A 358 11.54 21.26 -9.42
C SER A 358 10.74 20.96 -10.67
N LEU A 359 9.73 20.09 -10.59
CA LEU A 359 8.82 19.79 -11.69
C LEU A 359 8.02 21.02 -12.12
N LEU A 360 7.43 21.75 -11.16
CA LEU A 360 6.64 22.95 -11.45
C LEU A 360 7.47 24.03 -12.15
N VAL A 361 8.73 24.20 -11.76
CA VAL A 361 9.65 25.15 -12.40
C VAL A 361 10.01 24.68 -13.82
N LEU A 362 10.22 23.39 -14.06
CA LEU A 362 10.53 22.85 -15.38
C LEU A 362 9.38 23.10 -16.37
N PHE A 363 8.14 22.76 -15.99
CA PHE A 363 6.97 22.98 -16.83
C PHE A 363 6.53 24.45 -16.86
N GLY A 364 6.77 25.22 -15.80
CA GLY A 364 6.44 26.65 -15.70
C GLY A 364 4.94 26.92 -15.85
N ARG A 365 4.59 28.03 -16.50
CA ARG A 365 3.18 28.45 -16.67
C ARG A 365 2.35 27.53 -17.57
N TRP A 366 2.98 26.72 -18.41
CA TRP A 366 2.27 25.87 -19.36
C TRP A 366 1.43 24.80 -18.67
N ILE A 367 1.86 24.28 -17.53
CA ILE A 367 1.18 23.23 -16.78
C ILE A 367 -0.23 23.65 -16.30
N PHE A 368 -0.48 24.95 -16.17
CA PHE A 368 -1.78 25.51 -15.76
C PHE A 368 -2.77 25.65 -16.92
N TRP A 369 -2.48 25.06 -18.11
CA TRP A 369 -3.44 25.07 -19.20
C TRP A 369 -4.80 24.48 -18.76
N PRO A 370 -5.97 25.06 -19.14
CA PRO A 370 -6.15 26.14 -20.11
C PRO A 370 -5.99 27.55 -19.52
N LYS A 371 -6.17 27.77 -18.21
CA LYS A 371 -6.08 29.07 -17.55
C LYS A 371 -4.67 29.36 -17.03
N LYS A 372 -3.76 29.76 -17.95
CA LYS A 372 -2.36 30.06 -17.60
C LYS A 372 -2.29 31.38 -16.83
N PRO A 373 -1.61 31.44 -15.65
CA PRO A 373 -1.40 32.67 -14.91
C PRO A 373 -0.52 33.63 -15.73
N ARG A 374 -1.00 34.85 -15.96
CA ARG A 374 -0.29 35.91 -16.67
C ARG A 374 0.33 36.87 -15.66
N PHE A 375 1.50 37.41 -16.00
CA PHE A 375 2.15 38.45 -15.20
C PHE A 375 1.33 39.74 -15.31
N ASP A 376 1.21 40.50 -14.20
CA ASP A 376 0.54 41.81 -14.12
C ASP A 376 -0.98 41.73 -14.45
N THR A 377 -1.61 40.59 -14.22
CA THR A 377 -3.06 40.53 -14.15
C THR A 377 -3.46 40.61 -12.69
N GLU A 378 -4.30 41.62 -12.33
CA GLU A 378 -4.98 41.62 -11.04
C GLU A 378 -5.67 40.27 -10.87
N ASP A 379 -5.52 39.66 -9.69
CA ASP A 379 -6.28 38.47 -9.35
C ASP A 379 -7.75 38.69 -9.71
N GLU A 380 -8.37 37.77 -10.46
CA GLU A 380 -9.82 37.78 -10.64
C GLU A 380 -10.40 37.92 -9.22
N LYS A 381 -10.79 39.17 -8.85
CA LYS A 381 -11.41 39.49 -7.57
C LYS A 381 -12.36 38.38 -7.28
N LEU A 382 -12.17 37.72 -6.13
CA LEU A 382 -13.00 36.64 -5.66
C LEU A 382 -14.44 36.85 -6.14
N SER A 383 -14.79 36.31 -7.30
CA SER A 383 -16.12 36.41 -7.88
C SER A 383 -16.82 35.08 -7.66
N GLY A 384 -18.02 35.12 -7.13
CA GLY A 384 -18.81 33.93 -6.91
C GLY A 384 -19.09 33.61 -5.45
N LEU A 385 -19.43 32.36 -5.16
CA LEU A 385 -19.82 31.87 -3.83
C LEU A 385 -18.78 32.18 -2.74
N TRP A 386 -17.50 32.02 -3.04
CA TRP A 386 -16.42 32.22 -2.09
C TRP A 386 -16.21 33.70 -1.71
N ALA A 387 -16.48 34.63 -2.61
CA ALA A 387 -16.48 36.07 -2.26
C ALA A 387 -17.56 36.36 -1.22
N LYS A 388 -18.78 35.81 -1.41
CA LYS A 388 -19.88 35.97 -0.44
C LYS A 388 -19.57 35.33 0.91
N VAL A 389 -18.89 34.17 0.92
CA VAL A 389 -18.45 33.51 2.15
C VAL A 389 -17.38 34.33 2.84
N GLY A 390 -16.40 34.84 2.09
CA GLY A 390 -15.35 35.74 2.61
C GLY A 390 -15.94 37.00 3.25
N ASP A 391 -16.84 37.70 2.53
CA ASP A 391 -17.56 38.87 3.05
C ASP A 391 -18.42 38.54 4.29
N TRP A 392 -18.98 37.33 4.36
CA TRP A 392 -19.79 36.90 5.51
C TRP A 392 -18.92 36.65 6.73
N VAL A 393 -17.75 36.02 6.57
CA VAL A 393 -16.76 35.76 7.64
C VAL A 393 -16.17 37.09 8.14
N ASP A 394 -15.85 38.02 7.22
CA ASP A 394 -15.29 39.34 7.58
C ASP A 394 -16.29 40.20 8.39
N ARG A 395 -17.60 40.03 8.12
CA ARG A 395 -18.66 40.75 8.84
C ARG A 395 -19.05 40.15 10.20
N LYS A 396 -18.65 38.91 10.46
CA LYS A 396 -18.94 38.18 11.72
C LYS A 396 -17.69 37.43 12.16
N PRO A 397 -16.64 38.14 12.69
CA PRO A 397 -15.45 37.52 13.22
C PRO A 397 -15.70 36.67 14.47
#